data_0c88b6fb1265a8446e7693dcfd43cff2
#
_entry.id   0c88b6fb1265a8446e7693dcfd43cff2
#
_cell.length_a   1.000
_cell.length_b   1.000
_cell.length_c   1.000
_cell.angle_alpha   90.00
_cell.angle_beta   90.00
_cell.angle_gamma   90.00
#
_symmetry.space_group_name_H-M   'P 1'
#
loop_
_entity.id
_entity.type
_entity.pdbx_description
1 polymer ?
#
loop_
_entity_poly.entity_id
_entity_poly.type
_entity_poly.pdbx_seq_one_letter_code
_entity_poly.pdbx_strand_id
1 'polypeptide(L)'
;PPGHHAETDEAMGFCLFNNVAVAASYLLNERPDLGVKKILIVDWDVHHGNGTQKMFWKDPRVLFFSVHRHEYGSFYPSGDDGDFNMVGEGPGEGFNINVPWDQGRCGDADYLAAWDHILIPVAREFNPDIILLSAGFDAAIGDPLGGCRVTPYGYSVMLKKLMEFAHGKIVMALEGGYNLDSIAKSSLACVQVLLEDKVIQGSSEAYPFESTWRVIQAVRKRLCAYWPSLADELSWKLIDQKTPNPIILISSSDSEIEDDDHGLVDQISKLSIENYQVDTASTSWRADLAKVDVWYACFGSNMWKPRFLCYIQGGQVDGMKKACVGSMDKSPPKEIVWETFPHRLFFGQESTASWGVGGVAFTNPLANLNDQTQMCLYRITLEQFNDVLCQENGLNLDSDSASFDLAALQSVENKGSILPEAVSNSWYANVVWLGKEGGIPILTMTCRPSAVEKFKSGEVPLRPPGKAYANTLIRGLVEGGRFSEEEAEAYIDNAASKPL
;
A
#
# COMPACT_ATOMS: atom_id res chain seq x y z
N PRO A 1 -2.26 18.88 12.81
CA PRO A 1 -1.51 18.91 11.57
C PRO A 1 -0.14 18.26 11.78
N PRO A 2 0.43 17.60 10.76
CA PRO A 2 1.77 17.04 10.81
C PRO A 2 2.83 18.15 11.03
N GLY A 3 4.05 17.76 11.39
CA GLY A 3 5.11 18.70 11.73
C GLY A 3 6.48 18.38 11.15
N HIS A 4 6.80 17.13 10.88
CA HIS A 4 8.17 16.64 10.67
C HIS A 4 8.85 17.18 9.39
N HIS A 5 8.10 17.69 8.42
CA HIS A 5 8.64 18.34 7.22
C HIS A 5 8.93 19.84 7.40
N ALA A 6 8.31 20.52 8.40
CA ALA A 6 8.52 21.95 8.57
C ALA A 6 9.99 22.26 8.93
N GLU A 7 10.62 23.07 8.11
CA GLU A 7 11.99 23.54 8.31
C GLU A 7 12.02 24.84 9.14
N THR A 8 13.21 25.40 9.36
CA THR A 8 13.38 26.55 10.22
C THR A 8 12.61 27.79 9.74
N ASP A 9 12.53 27.96 8.43
CA ASP A 9 11.98 29.15 7.76
C ASP A 9 10.98 28.82 6.64
N GLU A 10 10.65 27.52 6.46
CA GLU A 10 9.77 27.07 5.42
C GLU A 10 8.74 26.04 5.92
N ALA A 11 7.46 26.29 5.64
CA ALA A 11 6.39 25.32 5.80
C ALA A 11 6.32 24.44 4.56
N MET A 12 6.32 23.11 4.72
CA MET A 12 6.20 22.17 3.60
C MET A 12 5.53 20.85 4.02
N GLY A 13 5.12 20.03 3.05
CA GLY A 13 4.59 18.70 3.31
C GLY A 13 3.40 18.70 4.28
N PHE A 14 2.47 19.67 4.16
CA PHE A 14 1.35 19.90 5.09
C PHE A 14 1.75 20.33 6.51
N CYS A 15 3.05 20.51 6.79
CA CYS A 15 3.60 20.89 8.08
C CYS A 15 3.80 22.40 8.14
N LEU A 16 3.24 23.05 9.17
CA LEU A 16 3.41 24.48 9.46
C LEU A 16 4.47 24.72 10.55
N PHE A 17 4.44 23.92 11.60
CA PHE A 17 5.40 23.91 12.68
C PHE A 17 5.86 22.50 12.97
N ASN A 18 7.14 22.29 13.21
CA ASN A 18 7.65 20.99 13.62
C ASN A 18 7.43 20.78 15.13
N ASN A 19 6.28 20.22 15.49
CA ASN A 19 5.85 20.08 16.87
C ASN A 19 6.84 19.25 17.71
N VAL A 20 7.36 18.15 17.14
CA VAL A 20 8.30 17.24 17.81
C VAL A 20 9.65 17.92 18.00
N ALA A 21 10.18 18.59 16.99
CA ALA A 21 11.44 19.31 17.07
C ALA A 21 11.36 20.50 18.06
N VAL A 22 10.25 21.25 18.05
CA VAL A 22 10.00 22.34 19.03
C VAL A 22 9.96 21.78 20.45
N ALA A 23 9.24 20.67 20.68
CA ALA A 23 9.18 20.05 22.00
C ALA A 23 10.55 19.56 22.50
N ALA A 24 11.33 18.90 21.61
CA ALA A 24 12.68 18.44 21.95
C ALA A 24 13.61 19.62 22.28
N SER A 25 13.61 20.66 21.45
CA SER A 25 14.41 21.88 21.68
C SER A 25 14.01 22.56 23.00
N TYR A 26 12.71 22.68 23.27
CA TYR A 26 12.20 23.27 24.51
C TYR A 26 12.64 22.48 25.75
N LEU A 27 12.54 21.14 25.71
CA LEU A 27 12.98 20.30 26.83
C LEU A 27 14.49 20.45 27.10
N LEU A 28 15.31 20.49 26.06
CA LEU A 28 16.77 20.55 26.20
C LEU A 28 17.30 21.92 26.59
N ASN A 29 16.64 23.02 26.20
CA ASN A 29 17.17 24.37 26.37
C ASN A 29 16.42 25.21 27.40
N GLU A 30 15.10 25.04 27.49
CA GLU A 30 14.26 25.88 28.35
C GLU A 30 13.81 25.18 29.65
N ARG A 31 13.93 23.82 29.72
CA ARG A 31 13.50 23.03 30.87
C ARG A 31 14.61 22.15 31.48
N PRO A 32 15.80 22.72 31.78
CA PRO A 32 16.88 21.97 32.44
C PRO A 32 16.49 21.39 33.81
N ASP A 33 15.47 21.96 34.43
CA ASP A 33 14.88 21.48 35.67
C ASP A 33 14.29 20.07 35.60
N LEU A 34 13.88 19.62 34.41
CA LEU A 34 13.35 18.28 34.17
C LEU A 34 14.46 17.21 34.00
N GLY A 35 15.71 17.61 33.93
CA GLY A 35 16.85 16.71 33.87
C GLY A 35 16.97 15.90 32.55
N VAL A 36 16.24 16.27 31.50
CA VAL A 36 16.33 15.64 30.19
C VAL A 36 17.60 16.08 29.49
N LYS A 37 18.46 15.12 29.10
CA LYS A 37 19.76 15.35 28.45
C LYS A 37 19.88 14.70 27.12
N LYS A 38 19.17 13.59 26.90
CA LYS A 38 19.20 12.77 25.69
C LYS A 38 17.79 12.46 25.24
N ILE A 39 17.48 12.85 24.03
CA ILE A 39 16.15 12.62 23.42
C ILE A 39 16.33 11.69 22.21
N LEU A 40 15.58 10.60 22.16
CA LEU A 40 15.43 9.80 20.98
C LEU A 40 14.16 10.28 20.24
N ILE A 41 14.31 10.74 19.00
CA ILE A 41 13.19 11.00 18.11
C ILE A 41 13.12 9.84 17.12
N VAL A 42 12.00 9.13 17.11
CA VAL A 42 11.71 8.07 16.15
C VAL A 42 10.63 8.58 15.20
N ASP A 43 10.90 8.52 13.93
CA ASP A 43 9.96 8.90 12.87
C ASP A 43 9.66 7.65 12.02
N TRP A 44 8.44 7.17 12.10
CA TRP A 44 7.97 6.05 11.29
C TRP A 44 6.93 6.45 10.24
N ASP A 45 6.71 7.78 10.08
CA ASP A 45 6.00 8.28 8.91
C ASP A 45 6.65 7.72 7.64
N VAL A 46 5.87 7.47 6.59
CA VAL A 46 6.41 6.91 5.35
C VAL A 46 7.34 7.87 4.62
N HIS A 47 7.24 9.18 4.93
CA HIS A 47 8.09 10.22 4.35
C HIS A 47 9.29 10.51 5.25
N HIS A 48 10.39 10.96 4.65
CA HIS A 48 11.56 11.42 5.39
C HIS A 48 11.24 12.70 6.19
N GLY A 49 11.52 12.70 7.48
CA GLY A 49 11.34 13.87 8.37
C GLY A 49 12.48 14.90 8.20
N ASN A 50 12.58 15.51 7.02
CA ASN A 50 13.67 16.44 6.66
C ASN A 50 13.78 17.65 7.61
N GLY A 51 12.67 18.20 8.07
CA GLY A 51 12.67 19.32 9.01
C GLY A 51 13.26 18.94 10.37
N THR A 52 12.89 17.76 10.90
CA THR A 52 13.45 17.24 12.16
C THR A 52 14.95 16.94 12.01
N GLN A 53 15.36 16.31 10.92
CA GLN A 53 16.77 16.07 10.61
C GLN A 53 17.59 17.36 10.60
N LYS A 54 17.15 18.39 9.88
CA LYS A 54 17.87 19.68 9.75
C LYS A 54 17.98 20.39 11.09
N MET A 55 16.93 20.32 11.93
CA MET A 55 16.92 20.97 13.24
C MET A 55 18.01 20.43 14.18
N PHE A 56 18.25 19.12 14.15
CA PHE A 56 19.19 18.46 15.07
C PHE A 56 20.46 17.96 14.40
N TRP A 57 20.77 18.42 13.18
CA TRP A 57 21.87 17.97 12.36
C TRP A 57 23.25 17.98 13.06
N LYS A 58 23.45 18.91 14.01
CA LYS A 58 24.71 19.12 14.76
C LYS A 58 24.57 18.86 16.26
N ASP A 59 23.42 18.41 16.74
CA ASP A 59 23.15 18.27 18.17
C ASP A 59 23.20 16.80 18.64
N PRO A 60 24.29 16.36 19.30
CA PRO A 60 24.43 14.98 19.77
C PRO A 60 23.50 14.63 20.94
N ARG A 61 22.74 15.59 21.48
CA ARG A 61 21.77 15.33 22.55
C ARG A 61 20.48 14.71 21.99
N VAL A 62 20.28 14.80 20.66
CA VAL A 62 19.14 14.24 19.96
C VAL A 62 19.62 13.16 19.01
N LEU A 63 19.17 11.94 19.22
CA LEU A 63 19.28 10.86 18.24
C LEU A 63 18.01 10.86 17.41
N PHE A 64 18.12 11.17 16.12
CA PHE A 64 17.04 11.13 15.17
C PHE A 64 17.10 9.84 14.33
N PHE A 65 16.04 9.07 14.34
CA PHE A 65 15.87 7.86 13.54
C PHE A 65 14.64 8.00 12.64
N SER A 66 14.82 7.94 11.34
CA SER A 66 13.74 7.97 10.35
C SER A 66 13.78 6.74 9.47
N VAL A 67 12.66 6.04 9.38
CA VAL A 67 12.45 4.92 8.47
C VAL A 67 11.39 5.30 7.46
N HIS A 68 11.76 5.40 6.20
CA HIS A 68 10.90 6.02 5.20
C HIS A 68 11.10 5.43 3.81
N ARG A 69 10.11 5.57 2.98
CA ARG A 69 10.21 5.28 1.55
C ARG A 69 11.05 6.39 0.89
N HIS A 70 12.04 6.01 0.11
CA HIS A 70 12.99 6.95 -0.49
C HIS A 70 13.10 6.76 -2.00
N GLU A 71 13.18 5.49 -2.43
CA GLU A 71 13.25 5.13 -3.85
C GLU A 71 14.34 5.91 -4.60
N TYR A 72 15.56 5.90 -4.03
CA TYR A 72 16.73 6.61 -4.57
C TYR A 72 16.48 8.12 -4.75
N GLY A 73 15.77 8.75 -3.84
CA GLY A 73 15.46 10.18 -3.85
C GLY A 73 14.27 10.59 -4.72
N SER A 74 13.52 9.63 -5.27
CA SER A 74 12.34 9.94 -6.09
C SER A 74 11.04 10.10 -5.30
N PHE A 75 10.96 9.52 -4.09
CA PHE A 75 9.81 9.68 -3.22
C PHE A 75 9.87 10.99 -2.43
N TYR A 76 8.72 11.60 -2.13
CA TYR A 76 8.66 12.87 -1.40
C TYR A 76 9.33 12.75 0.00
N PRO A 77 10.07 13.77 0.49
CA PRO A 77 10.29 15.12 -0.08
C PRO A 77 11.27 15.19 -1.25
N SER A 78 11.75 14.06 -1.75
CA SER A 78 12.69 13.91 -2.85
C SER A 78 14.11 14.43 -2.55
N GLY A 79 15.09 14.02 -3.37
CA GLY A 79 16.50 14.37 -3.18
C GLY A 79 17.23 13.42 -2.22
N ASP A 80 18.48 13.76 -1.92
CA ASP A 80 19.41 12.86 -1.24
C ASP A 80 19.39 13.01 0.30
N ASP A 81 18.66 13.98 0.85
CA ASP A 81 18.64 14.26 2.30
C ASP A 81 18.16 13.08 3.16
N GLY A 82 17.32 12.20 2.59
CA GLY A 82 16.84 10.98 3.24
C GLY A 82 17.76 9.76 3.08
N ASP A 83 18.90 9.87 2.39
CA ASP A 83 19.80 8.75 2.16
C ASP A 83 20.52 8.32 3.46
N PHE A 84 20.90 7.04 3.55
CA PHE A 84 21.61 6.47 4.72
C PHE A 84 23.02 7.08 4.94
N ASN A 85 23.57 7.79 3.99
CA ASN A 85 24.84 8.50 4.14
C ASN A 85 24.71 9.80 4.93
N MET A 86 23.50 10.30 5.10
CA MET A 86 23.19 11.52 5.84
C MET A 86 23.15 11.22 7.35
N VAL A 87 24.30 11.29 8.01
CA VAL A 87 24.51 10.84 9.40
C VAL A 87 24.68 11.97 10.41
N GLY A 88 24.50 13.24 10.03
CA GLY A 88 24.79 14.41 10.85
C GLY A 88 26.13 15.06 10.51
N GLU A 89 26.47 16.14 11.23
CA GLU A 89 27.68 16.91 11.01
C GLU A 89 28.29 17.37 12.34
N GLY A 90 29.62 17.41 12.40
CA GLY A 90 30.35 17.89 13.58
C GLY A 90 30.01 17.10 14.84
N PRO A 91 29.60 17.74 15.96
CA PRO A 91 29.22 17.00 17.18
C PRO A 91 28.04 16.05 17.00
N GLY A 92 27.15 16.32 16.03
CA GLY A 92 25.96 15.50 15.73
C GLY A 92 26.25 14.38 14.74
N GLU A 93 27.49 14.18 14.28
CA GLU A 93 27.82 13.11 13.36
C GLU A 93 27.61 11.72 13.99
N GLY A 94 26.85 10.87 13.32
CA GLY A 94 26.41 9.56 13.83
C GLY A 94 25.08 9.60 14.57
N PHE A 95 24.50 10.78 14.88
CA PHE A 95 23.25 10.92 15.61
C PHE A 95 22.03 11.13 14.69
N ASN A 96 22.22 11.13 13.39
CA ASN A 96 21.15 11.07 12.38
C ASN A 96 21.18 9.71 11.68
N ILE A 97 20.06 8.98 11.71
CA ILE A 97 19.95 7.64 11.15
C ILE A 97 18.75 7.60 10.21
N ASN A 98 19.03 7.45 8.94
CA ASN A 98 18.02 7.22 7.89
C ASN A 98 18.02 5.77 7.46
N VAL A 99 16.84 5.17 7.36
CA VAL A 99 16.59 3.84 6.80
C VAL A 99 15.72 4.01 5.55
N PRO A 100 16.34 4.27 4.38
CA PRO A 100 15.64 4.61 3.15
C PRO A 100 15.20 3.36 2.39
N TRP A 101 13.92 3.07 2.32
CA TRP A 101 13.43 1.95 1.53
C TRP A 101 13.57 2.21 0.03
N ASP A 102 14.15 1.24 -0.68
CA ASP A 102 14.35 1.29 -2.13
C ASP A 102 13.04 1.18 -2.92
N GLN A 103 11.96 0.73 -2.25
CA GLN A 103 10.68 0.43 -2.86
C GLN A 103 9.53 0.62 -1.89
N GLY A 104 8.31 0.76 -2.39
CA GLY A 104 7.09 0.61 -1.62
C GLY A 104 6.85 -0.83 -1.15
N ARG A 105 5.68 -1.09 -0.56
CA ARG A 105 5.19 -2.40 -0.09
C ARG A 105 5.93 -2.98 1.13
N CYS A 106 6.87 -2.26 1.72
CA CYS A 106 7.49 -2.67 2.98
C CYS A 106 6.42 -2.81 4.06
N GLY A 107 6.45 -3.92 4.78
CA GLY A 107 5.46 -4.27 5.79
C GLY A 107 6.10 -4.53 7.15
N ASP A 108 5.36 -5.21 8.03
CA ASP A 108 5.77 -5.46 9.41
C ASP A 108 7.16 -6.08 9.50
N ALA A 109 7.46 -7.09 8.66
CA ALA A 109 8.75 -7.77 8.70
C ALA A 109 9.91 -6.84 8.38
N ASP A 110 9.73 -5.93 7.42
CA ASP A 110 10.76 -4.96 6.99
C ASP A 110 11.04 -3.94 8.10
N TYR A 111 9.97 -3.35 8.64
CA TYR A 111 10.08 -2.38 9.73
C TYR A 111 10.65 -3.00 11.00
N LEU A 112 10.20 -4.21 11.38
CA LEU A 112 10.71 -4.91 12.55
C LEU A 112 12.18 -5.30 12.36
N ALA A 113 12.63 -5.66 11.16
CA ALA A 113 14.03 -5.90 10.88
C ALA A 113 14.88 -4.63 11.08
N ALA A 114 14.39 -3.44 10.66
CA ALA A 114 15.08 -2.17 10.93
C ALA A 114 15.13 -1.88 12.44
N TRP A 115 14.02 -2.15 13.15
CA TRP A 115 14.01 -2.03 14.63
C TRP A 115 15.06 -2.92 15.28
N ASP A 116 15.03 -4.20 14.99
CA ASP A 116 15.86 -5.19 15.69
C ASP A 116 17.36 -5.08 15.35
N HIS A 117 17.67 -4.65 14.14
CA HIS A 117 19.05 -4.64 13.66
C HIS A 117 19.69 -3.24 13.58
N ILE A 118 18.93 -2.16 13.76
CA ILE A 118 19.48 -0.80 13.78
C ILE A 118 19.00 -0.05 15.01
N LEU A 119 17.69 0.22 15.14
CA LEU A 119 17.16 1.15 16.14
C LEU A 119 17.39 0.65 17.57
N ILE A 120 16.98 -0.57 17.90
CA ILE A 120 17.05 -1.11 19.26
C ILE A 120 18.50 -1.24 19.77
N PRO A 121 19.49 -1.76 18.99
CA PRO A 121 20.88 -1.73 19.38
C PRO A 121 21.40 -0.33 19.68
N VAL A 122 21.15 0.64 18.82
CA VAL A 122 21.59 2.03 18.99
C VAL A 122 20.87 2.72 20.14
N ALA A 123 19.55 2.54 20.28
CA ALA A 123 18.78 3.11 21.38
C ALA A 123 19.29 2.62 22.75
N ARG A 124 19.68 1.34 22.85
CA ARG A 124 20.27 0.78 24.08
C ARG A 124 21.62 1.43 24.42
N GLU A 125 22.45 1.68 23.41
CA GLU A 125 23.74 2.34 23.59
C GLU A 125 23.58 3.84 23.85
N PHE A 126 22.67 4.51 23.16
CA PHE A 126 22.35 5.92 23.37
C PHE A 126 21.74 6.17 24.74
N ASN A 127 20.88 5.28 25.23
CA ASN A 127 20.19 5.37 26.53
C ASN A 127 19.43 6.71 26.71
N PRO A 128 18.31 6.91 26.00
CA PRO A 128 17.56 8.18 26.04
C PRO A 128 16.83 8.39 27.37
N ASP A 129 16.63 9.65 27.74
CA ASP A 129 15.82 10.06 28.92
C ASP A 129 14.32 10.12 28.59
N ILE A 130 13.97 10.38 27.33
CA ILE A 130 12.61 10.43 26.79
C ILE A 130 12.64 10.06 25.30
N ILE A 131 11.54 9.50 24.82
CA ILE A 131 11.31 9.23 23.39
C ILE A 131 10.18 10.13 22.89
N LEU A 132 10.42 10.82 21.79
CA LEU A 132 9.40 11.53 21.02
C LEU A 132 9.19 10.78 19.71
N LEU A 133 7.95 10.45 19.42
CA LEU A 133 7.61 9.65 18.26
C LEU A 133 6.80 10.48 17.26
N SER A 134 7.40 10.77 16.12
CA SER A 134 6.69 11.26 14.93
C SER A 134 5.91 10.10 14.35
N ALA A 135 4.64 10.01 14.74
CA ALA A 135 3.78 8.86 14.51
C ALA A 135 2.88 9.09 13.30
N GLY A 136 3.45 9.08 12.09
CA GLY A 136 2.68 8.96 10.86
C GLY A 136 2.10 7.55 10.70
N PHE A 137 0.91 7.46 10.14
CA PHE A 137 0.26 6.19 9.82
C PHE A 137 0.02 6.02 8.32
N ASP A 138 0.79 6.72 7.50
CA ASP A 138 0.78 6.61 6.05
C ASP A 138 1.65 5.45 5.51
N ALA A 139 2.52 4.86 6.34
CA ALA A 139 3.12 3.56 6.03
C ALA A 139 2.13 2.39 6.27
N ALA A 140 0.94 2.65 6.82
CA ALA A 140 -0.04 1.61 7.10
C ALA A 140 -0.63 0.99 5.83
N ILE A 141 -0.96 -0.30 5.93
CA ILE A 141 -1.73 -0.98 4.88
C ILE A 141 -3.04 -0.22 4.61
N GLY A 142 -3.32 0.05 3.34
CA GLY A 142 -4.51 0.77 2.90
C GLY A 142 -4.34 2.29 2.80
N ASP A 143 -3.20 2.85 3.18
CA ASP A 143 -2.92 4.27 2.94
C ASP A 143 -2.75 4.55 1.44
N PRO A 144 -3.40 5.61 0.90
CA PRO A 144 -3.38 5.88 -0.53
C PRO A 144 -2.06 6.52 -1.04
N LEU A 145 -1.25 7.09 -0.16
CA LEU A 145 -0.02 7.82 -0.52
C LEU A 145 1.25 7.05 -0.20
N GLY A 146 1.30 6.38 0.96
CA GLY A 146 2.52 5.75 1.45
C GLY A 146 2.95 4.51 0.67
N GLY A 147 1.97 3.69 0.23
CA GLY A 147 2.24 2.48 -0.55
C GLY A 147 2.97 1.37 0.22
N CYS A 148 3.14 1.49 1.53
CA CYS A 148 3.67 0.47 2.44
C CYS A 148 2.53 -0.39 3.02
N ARG A 149 2.88 -1.39 3.86
CA ARG A 149 1.93 -2.40 4.34
C ARG A 149 2.09 -2.73 5.83
N VAL A 150 2.44 -1.74 6.62
CA VAL A 150 2.52 -1.92 8.07
C VAL A 150 1.12 -2.12 8.64
N THR A 151 0.94 -3.19 9.42
CA THR A 151 -0.36 -3.49 10.05
C THR A 151 -0.48 -2.82 11.42
N PRO A 152 -1.70 -2.70 11.98
CA PRO A 152 -1.87 -2.26 13.37
C PRO A 152 -1.06 -3.10 14.37
N TYR A 153 -0.91 -4.42 14.09
CA TYR A 153 -0.05 -5.31 14.87
C TYR A 153 1.42 -4.88 14.78
N GLY A 154 1.94 -4.62 13.57
CA GLY A 154 3.32 -4.15 13.36
C GLY A 154 3.61 -2.87 14.14
N TYR A 155 2.73 -1.85 14.06
CA TYR A 155 2.86 -0.63 14.84
C TYR A 155 2.88 -0.90 16.35
N SER A 156 1.99 -1.77 16.84
CA SER A 156 1.93 -2.13 18.25
C SER A 156 3.22 -2.81 18.74
N VAL A 157 3.82 -3.70 17.93
CA VAL A 157 5.10 -4.36 18.26
C VAL A 157 6.25 -3.36 18.25
N MET A 158 6.32 -2.48 17.24
CA MET A 158 7.34 -1.42 17.18
C MET A 158 7.30 -0.52 18.40
N LEU A 159 6.12 -0.05 18.78
CA LEU A 159 5.94 0.78 19.97
C LEU A 159 6.31 0.02 21.25
N LYS A 160 5.86 -1.23 21.41
CA LYS A 160 6.18 -2.06 22.57
C LYS A 160 7.68 -2.20 22.78
N LYS A 161 8.46 -2.41 21.71
CA LYS A 161 9.92 -2.46 21.79
C LYS A 161 10.54 -1.13 22.23
N LEU A 162 9.96 0.01 21.85
CA LEU A 162 10.43 1.33 22.31
C LEU A 162 10.14 1.60 23.77
N MET A 163 9.07 1.04 24.33
CA MET A 163 8.72 1.21 25.75
C MET A 163 9.72 0.57 26.71
N GLU A 164 10.64 -0.27 26.23
CA GLU A 164 11.75 -0.80 27.04
C GLU A 164 12.77 0.29 27.42
N PHE A 165 12.75 1.43 26.74
CA PHE A 165 13.69 2.54 26.94
C PHE A 165 13.05 3.72 27.67
N ALA A 166 13.88 4.66 28.12
CA ALA A 166 13.47 5.89 28.78
C ALA A 166 12.50 5.68 29.97
N HIS A 167 12.50 4.49 30.58
CA HIS A 167 11.53 4.10 31.64
C HIS A 167 10.08 4.26 31.17
N GLY A 168 9.80 3.97 29.89
CA GLY A 168 8.47 4.10 29.29
C GLY A 168 8.01 5.53 29.03
N LYS A 169 8.90 6.54 29.17
CA LYS A 169 8.56 7.94 28.86
C LYS A 169 8.55 8.16 27.37
N ILE A 170 7.40 7.93 26.76
CA ILE A 170 7.15 8.10 25.32
C ILE A 170 6.02 9.09 25.10
N VAL A 171 6.19 9.99 24.14
CA VAL A 171 5.16 10.90 23.67
C VAL A 171 4.99 10.65 22.16
N MET A 172 3.77 10.35 21.74
CA MET A 172 3.42 10.17 20.35
C MET A 172 2.76 11.44 19.81
N ALA A 173 3.28 11.95 18.70
CA ALA A 173 2.69 13.06 17.94
C ALA A 173 2.26 12.55 16.57
N LEU A 174 0.98 12.71 16.22
CA LEU A 174 0.45 12.31 14.91
C LEU A 174 1.08 13.16 13.80
N GLU A 175 1.60 12.51 12.79
CA GLU A 175 2.11 13.14 11.56
C GLU A 175 1.18 12.83 10.38
N GLY A 176 1.66 12.11 9.37
CA GLY A 176 0.88 11.72 8.20
C GLY A 176 -0.08 10.56 8.45
N GLY A 177 -0.82 10.24 7.43
CA GLY A 177 -1.84 9.22 7.36
C GLY A 177 -3.09 9.77 6.66
N TYR A 178 -3.52 9.06 5.61
CA TYR A 178 -4.52 9.57 4.66
C TYR A 178 -5.67 8.58 4.43
N ASN A 179 -5.68 7.48 5.22
CA ASN A 179 -6.80 6.56 5.30
C ASN A 179 -7.31 6.52 6.75
N LEU A 180 -8.53 7.01 6.97
CA LEU A 180 -9.11 7.15 8.31
C LEU A 180 -9.20 5.81 9.07
N ASP A 181 -9.56 4.73 8.38
CA ASP A 181 -9.66 3.40 8.99
C ASP A 181 -8.28 2.86 9.39
N SER A 182 -7.27 3.05 8.55
CA SER A 182 -5.90 2.62 8.83
C SER A 182 -5.31 3.41 10.00
N ILE A 183 -5.51 4.74 10.02
CA ILE A 183 -5.11 5.60 11.14
C ILE A 183 -5.81 5.15 12.42
N ALA A 184 -7.13 5.00 12.40
CA ALA A 184 -7.92 4.65 13.58
C ALA A 184 -7.49 3.30 14.18
N LYS A 185 -7.33 2.27 13.35
CA LYS A 185 -6.92 0.93 13.81
C LYS A 185 -5.47 0.92 14.32
N SER A 186 -4.55 1.59 13.60
CA SER A 186 -3.14 1.61 13.98
C SER A 186 -2.89 2.46 15.22
N SER A 187 -3.53 3.64 15.32
CA SER A 187 -3.42 4.47 16.52
C SER A 187 -4.08 3.82 17.73
N LEU A 188 -5.24 3.14 17.57
CA LEU A 188 -5.86 2.39 18.64
C LEU A 188 -4.93 1.29 19.16
N ALA A 189 -4.29 0.51 18.28
CA ALA A 189 -3.33 -0.51 18.66
C ALA A 189 -2.15 0.07 19.44
N CYS A 190 -1.64 1.24 19.05
CA CYS A 190 -0.61 1.95 19.79
C CYS A 190 -1.09 2.46 21.16
N VAL A 191 -2.30 3.02 21.24
CA VAL A 191 -2.89 3.49 22.50
C VAL A 191 -3.07 2.31 23.48
N GLN A 192 -3.49 1.15 23.01
CA GLN A 192 -3.59 -0.06 23.84
C GLN A 192 -2.23 -0.47 24.41
N VAL A 193 -1.16 -0.42 23.61
CA VAL A 193 0.20 -0.66 24.11
C VAL A 193 0.60 0.35 25.20
N LEU A 194 0.30 1.64 25.02
CA LEU A 194 0.63 2.67 26.01
C LEU A 194 -0.15 2.50 27.31
N LEU A 195 -1.40 2.04 27.27
CA LEU A 195 -2.27 1.91 28.43
C LEU A 195 -2.11 0.55 29.14
N GLU A 196 -2.00 -0.52 28.37
CA GLU A 196 -2.07 -1.90 28.89
C GLU A 196 -0.73 -2.62 28.86
N ASP A 197 0.29 -2.01 28.23
CA ASP A 197 1.60 -2.63 28.01
C ASP A 197 1.54 -3.95 27.22
N LYS A 198 0.50 -4.13 26.39
CA LYS A 198 0.24 -5.33 25.60
C LYS A 198 0.17 -5.03 24.12
N VAL A 199 0.78 -5.89 23.35
CA VAL A 199 0.64 -5.91 21.89
C VAL A 199 -0.71 -6.54 21.54
N ILE A 200 -1.41 -6.01 20.52
CA ILE A 200 -2.64 -6.61 20.03
C ILE A 200 -2.38 -8.00 19.44
N GLN A 201 -3.40 -8.85 19.39
CA GLN A 201 -3.28 -10.16 18.75
C GLN A 201 -3.03 -9.98 17.25
N GLY A 202 -2.05 -10.70 16.75
CA GLY A 202 -1.67 -10.68 15.35
C GLY A 202 -0.41 -11.51 15.12
N SER A 203 -0.08 -11.75 13.87
CA SER A 203 1.18 -12.37 13.47
C SER A 203 1.66 -11.73 12.18
N SER A 204 2.97 -11.60 12.04
CA SER A 204 3.60 -11.33 10.76
C SER A 204 4.24 -12.62 10.28
N GLU A 205 3.66 -13.25 9.28
CA GLU A 205 4.20 -14.45 8.62
C GLU A 205 5.12 -14.10 7.44
N ALA A 206 5.30 -12.81 7.18
CA ALA A 206 6.11 -12.32 6.08
C ALA A 206 7.60 -12.29 6.44
N TYR A 207 8.44 -12.29 5.40
CA TYR A 207 9.88 -12.07 5.51
C TYR A 207 10.22 -10.67 5.03
N PRO A 208 11.29 -10.04 5.55
CA PRO A 208 11.84 -8.84 4.96
C PRO A 208 12.24 -9.09 3.50
N PHE A 209 12.03 -8.09 2.65
CA PHE A 209 12.54 -8.15 1.29
C PHE A 209 14.08 -8.24 1.27
N GLU A 210 14.62 -8.80 0.20
CA GLU A 210 16.08 -8.79 -0.01
C GLU A 210 16.64 -7.35 -0.07
N SER A 211 15.88 -6.42 -0.67
CA SER A 211 16.21 -4.99 -0.66
C SER A 211 16.30 -4.41 0.75
N THR A 212 15.38 -4.80 1.65
CA THR A 212 15.39 -4.40 3.06
C THR A 212 16.71 -4.80 3.74
N TRP A 213 17.16 -6.03 3.54
CA TRP A 213 18.44 -6.49 4.09
C TRP A 213 19.63 -5.73 3.51
N ARG A 214 19.61 -5.39 2.23
CA ARG A 214 20.64 -4.54 1.61
C ARG A 214 20.70 -3.15 2.25
N VAL A 215 19.54 -2.51 2.45
CA VAL A 215 19.46 -1.21 3.13
C VAL A 215 19.96 -1.31 4.56
N ILE A 216 19.48 -2.28 5.34
CA ILE A 216 19.93 -2.48 6.74
C ILE A 216 21.46 -2.68 6.81
N GLN A 217 22.03 -3.49 5.94
CA GLN A 217 23.49 -3.69 5.88
C GLN A 217 24.25 -2.42 5.53
N ALA A 218 23.74 -1.62 4.58
CA ALA A 218 24.36 -0.34 4.18
C ALA A 218 24.32 0.67 5.35
N VAL A 219 23.18 0.82 6.02
CA VAL A 219 23.01 1.66 7.21
C VAL A 219 23.98 1.23 8.32
N ARG A 220 24.00 -0.06 8.67
CA ARG A 220 24.91 -0.59 9.71
C ARG A 220 26.37 -0.35 9.38
N LYS A 221 26.78 -0.64 8.15
CA LYS A 221 28.14 -0.39 7.67
C LYS A 221 28.53 1.10 7.75
N ARG A 222 27.60 2.00 7.45
CA ARG A 222 27.85 3.46 7.53
C ARG A 222 27.99 3.93 8.96
N LEU A 223 27.23 3.34 9.89
CA LEU A 223 27.10 3.80 11.26
C LEU A 223 27.98 3.05 12.28
N CYS A 224 28.56 1.89 11.94
CA CYS A 224 29.36 1.08 12.88
C CYS A 224 30.57 1.81 13.48
N ALA A 225 31.08 2.86 12.82
CA ALA A 225 32.15 3.72 13.37
C ALA A 225 31.69 4.58 14.56
N TYR A 226 30.41 4.88 14.63
CA TYR A 226 29.80 5.71 15.70
C TYR A 226 29.11 4.85 16.77
N TRP A 227 28.55 3.71 16.36
CA TRP A 227 27.78 2.80 17.19
C TRP A 227 28.37 1.39 17.14
N PRO A 228 29.24 1.01 18.08
CA PRO A 228 29.85 -0.33 18.16
C PRO A 228 28.84 -1.47 18.15
N SER A 229 27.62 -1.26 18.67
CA SER A 229 26.53 -2.22 18.60
C SER A 229 26.11 -2.64 17.18
N LEU A 230 26.53 -1.87 16.17
CA LEU A 230 26.27 -2.16 14.75
C LEU A 230 27.46 -2.83 14.03
N ALA A 231 28.59 -3.06 14.71
CA ALA A 231 29.82 -3.55 14.10
C ALA A 231 29.74 -5.03 13.67
N ASP A 232 28.94 -5.84 14.37
CA ASP A 232 28.82 -7.26 14.06
C ASP A 232 28.10 -7.45 12.71
N GLU A 233 28.65 -8.34 11.87
CA GLU A 233 27.99 -8.71 10.62
C GLU A 233 26.68 -9.46 10.88
N LEU A 234 25.65 -9.15 10.10
CA LEU A 234 24.41 -9.91 10.15
C LEU A 234 24.66 -11.32 9.60
N SER A 235 24.21 -12.32 10.35
CA SER A 235 24.35 -13.71 9.92
C SER A 235 23.64 -13.94 8.59
N TRP A 236 24.33 -14.57 7.63
CA TRP A 236 23.72 -14.97 6.36
C TRP A 236 22.47 -15.85 6.55
N LYS A 237 22.37 -16.56 7.68
CA LYS A 237 21.17 -17.36 8.03
C LYS A 237 19.94 -16.50 8.29
N LEU A 238 20.10 -15.27 8.76
CA LEU A 238 19.02 -14.31 8.91
C LEU A 238 18.54 -13.79 7.55
N ILE A 239 19.49 -13.54 6.65
CA ILE A 239 19.22 -12.99 5.32
C ILE A 239 18.60 -14.03 4.38
N ASP A 240 19.01 -15.31 4.54
CA ASP A 240 18.55 -16.44 3.72
C ASP A 240 17.39 -17.22 4.38
N GLN A 241 16.84 -16.70 5.47
CA GLN A 241 15.79 -17.35 6.24
C GLN A 241 14.46 -17.28 5.51
N LYS A 242 13.94 -18.45 5.10
CA LYS A 242 12.63 -18.63 4.45
C LYS A 242 11.55 -19.16 5.41
N THR A 243 11.80 -19.12 6.72
CA THR A 243 10.83 -19.46 7.76
C THR A 243 10.58 -18.23 8.66
N PRO A 244 9.34 -17.88 9.03
CA PRO A 244 9.06 -16.71 9.86
C PRO A 244 9.92 -16.73 11.12
N ASN A 245 10.61 -15.62 11.42
CA ASN A 245 11.22 -15.47 12.73
C ASN A 245 10.07 -15.44 13.74
N PRO A 246 9.99 -16.36 14.70
CA PRO A 246 9.04 -16.20 15.78
C PRO A 246 9.43 -14.90 16.49
N ILE A 247 8.52 -13.93 16.51
CA ILE A 247 8.67 -12.75 17.35
C ILE A 247 8.71 -13.29 18.78
N ILE A 248 9.88 -13.22 19.43
CA ILE A 248 10.03 -13.63 20.82
C ILE A 248 9.33 -12.56 21.65
N LEU A 249 8.03 -12.75 21.87
CA LEU A 249 7.33 -12.06 22.94
C LEU A 249 7.87 -12.67 24.23
N ILE A 250 8.62 -11.90 24.99
CA ILE A 250 8.95 -12.27 26.36
C ILE A 250 7.62 -12.23 27.12
N SER A 251 7.01 -13.40 27.28
CA SER A 251 5.85 -13.56 28.14
C SER A 251 6.32 -13.40 29.58
N SER A 252 5.96 -12.29 30.19
CA SER A 252 5.91 -12.21 31.65
C SER A 252 4.77 -13.14 32.11
N SER A 253 5.14 -14.08 32.96
CA SER A 253 4.34 -15.14 33.56
C SER A 253 2.91 -14.78 33.95
N ASP A 254 2.04 -15.74 33.65
CA ASP A 254 0.74 -16.09 34.21
C ASP A 254 0.26 -15.30 35.44
N SER A 255 -0.87 -14.63 35.27
CA SER A 255 -1.94 -14.59 36.25
C SER A 255 -3.28 -14.43 35.52
N GLU A 256 -4.10 -15.47 35.62
CA GLU A 256 -5.50 -15.46 35.21
C GLU A 256 -6.24 -14.36 35.96
N ILE A 257 -6.89 -13.44 35.24
CA ILE A 257 -7.96 -12.60 35.76
C ILE A 257 -9.09 -12.61 34.71
N GLU A 258 -10.25 -13.01 35.19
CA GLU A 258 -11.49 -13.16 34.44
C GLU A 258 -11.98 -11.86 33.81
N ASP A 259 -12.68 -12.02 32.68
CA ASP A 259 -13.39 -11.01 31.91
C ASP A 259 -14.33 -10.15 32.75
N ASP A 260 -14.14 -8.83 32.70
CA ASP A 260 -15.20 -7.82 32.87
C ASP A 260 -14.76 -6.48 32.24
N ASP A 261 -14.73 -6.39 30.91
CA ASP A 261 -14.51 -5.09 30.24
C ASP A 261 -15.41 -4.89 29.00
N HIS A 262 -16.73 -4.97 29.22
CA HIS A 262 -17.73 -4.50 28.24
C HIS A 262 -18.05 -3.00 28.37
N GLY A 263 -17.43 -2.28 29.32
CA GLY A 263 -17.85 -0.92 29.67
C GLY A 263 -17.24 0.19 28.80
N LEU A 264 -15.98 0.06 28.34
CA LEU A 264 -15.28 1.14 27.67
C LEU A 264 -15.53 1.19 26.16
N VAL A 265 -15.63 0.03 25.51
CA VAL A 265 -15.95 -0.09 24.09
C VAL A 265 -17.36 0.45 23.79
N ASP A 266 -18.30 0.24 24.74
CA ASP A 266 -19.67 0.76 24.66
C ASP A 266 -19.77 2.28 24.86
N GLN A 267 -18.85 2.90 25.61
CA GLN A 267 -18.81 4.37 25.76
C GLN A 267 -18.21 5.07 24.56
N ILE A 268 -17.20 4.49 23.92
CA ILE A 268 -16.62 5.04 22.68
C ILE A 268 -17.57 4.87 21.50
N SER A 269 -18.31 3.77 21.45
CA SER A 269 -19.35 3.55 20.44
C SER A 269 -20.55 4.51 20.58
N LYS A 270 -20.84 4.98 21.78
CA LYS A 270 -21.95 5.92 22.03
C LYS A 270 -21.63 7.37 21.70
N LEU A 271 -20.34 7.76 21.61
CA LEU A 271 -19.93 9.11 21.23
C LEU A 271 -19.99 9.40 19.72
N SER A 272 -20.19 8.39 18.89
CA SER A 272 -20.24 8.53 17.42
C SER A 272 -21.65 8.35 16.79
N ILE A 273 -22.72 8.18 17.58
CA ILE A 273 -24.04 7.78 17.08
C ILE A 273 -25.15 8.82 17.25
N GLU A 274 -24.86 10.01 17.71
CA GLU A 274 -25.91 11.07 17.68
C GLU A 274 -25.72 11.99 16.49
N ASN A 275 -26.16 11.57 15.32
CA ASN A 275 -26.80 12.34 14.23
C ASN A 275 -26.72 11.64 12.86
N TYR A 276 -27.27 10.45 12.73
CA TYR A 276 -27.80 10.00 11.44
C TYR A 276 -29.03 9.10 11.70
N GLN A 277 -30.19 9.60 11.34
CA GLN A 277 -31.39 8.75 11.20
C GLN A 277 -31.14 7.79 10.06
N VAL A 278 -31.04 6.50 10.37
CA VAL A 278 -31.05 5.42 9.39
C VAL A 278 -32.48 4.99 9.19
N ASP A 279 -33.03 5.30 8.03
CA ASP A 279 -34.24 4.69 7.53
C ASP A 279 -33.99 3.16 7.40
N THR A 280 -34.79 2.38 8.12
CA THR A 280 -34.82 0.92 7.99
C THR A 280 -35.55 0.54 6.70
N ALA A 281 -34.78 0.37 5.61
CA ALA A 281 -35.26 -0.31 4.41
C ALA A 281 -34.16 -1.22 3.85
N SER A 282 -34.46 -2.51 3.79
CA SER A 282 -33.80 -3.61 3.07
C SER A 282 -32.26 -3.52 2.95
N THR A 283 -31.55 -4.45 3.55
CA THR A 283 -30.12 -4.72 3.25
C THR A 283 -29.99 -4.92 1.74
N SER A 284 -29.53 -3.87 1.06
CA SER A 284 -29.27 -3.89 -0.37
C SER A 284 -28.15 -4.90 -0.64
N TRP A 285 -28.26 -5.72 -1.69
CA TRP A 285 -27.22 -6.66 -2.16
C TRP A 285 -25.85 -5.98 -2.25
N ARG A 286 -25.81 -4.66 -2.52
CA ARG A 286 -24.58 -3.86 -2.55
C ARG A 286 -23.83 -3.86 -1.23
N ALA A 287 -24.55 -3.73 -0.12
CA ALA A 287 -23.94 -3.74 1.22
C ALA A 287 -23.25 -5.08 1.56
N ASP A 288 -23.70 -6.18 0.99
CA ASP A 288 -23.04 -7.47 1.18
C ASP A 288 -21.83 -7.65 0.27
N LEU A 289 -21.89 -7.20 -0.97
CA LEU A 289 -20.77 -7.25 -1.91
C LEU A 289 -19.67 -6.25 -1.55
N ALA A 290 -19.99 -5.13 -0.91
CA ALA A 290 -19.02 -4.13 -0.44
C ALA A 290 -18.06 -4.65 0.66
N LYS A 291 -18.45 -5.77 1.34
CA LYS A 291 -17.63 -6.42 2.38
C LYS A 291 -16.57 -7.37 1.83
N VAL A 292 -16.64 -7.71 0.55
CA VAL A 292 -15.77 -8.70 -0.09
C VAL A 292 -14.84 -8.02 -1.08
N ASP A 293 -13.55 -8.23 -0.92
CA ASP A 293 -12.53 -7.72 -1.83
C ASP A 293 -12.22 -8.72 -2.93
N VAL A 294 -11.92 -8.20 -4.10
CA VAL A 294 -11.38 -8.94 -5.24
C VAL A 294 -10.26 -8.14 -5.90
N TRP A 295 -9.34 -8.82 -6.54
CA TRP A 295 -8.40 -8.22 -7.46
C TRP A 295 -8.99 -8.23 -8.87
N TYR A 296 -9.23 -7.07 -9.42
CA TYR A 296 -9.56 -6.93 -10.85
C TYR A 296 -8.28 -6.80 -11.66
N ALA A 297 -7.93 -7.84 -12.40
CA ALA A 297 -6.78 -7.87 -13.30
C ALA A 297 -7.18 -7.35 -14.69
N CYS A 298 -6.60 -6.23 -15.09
CA CYS A 298 -6.86 -5.61 -16.38
C CYS A 298 -5.60 -5.62 -17.27
N PHE A 299 -5.82 -5.88 -18.54
CA PHE A 299 -4.81 -6.04 -19.61
C PHE A 299 -5.01 -5.06 -20.77
N GLY A 300 -6.02 -4.23 -20.71
CA GLY A 300 -6.42 -3.23 -21.71
C GLY A 300 -6.19 -1.80 -21.21
N SER A 301 -7.00 -0.86 -21.70
CA SER A 301 -6.88 0.57 -21.33
C SER A 301 -6.97 0.84 -19.83
N ASN A 302 -7.58 -0.05 -19.08
CA ASN A 302 -7.70 0.05 -17.60
C ASN A 302 -6.36 -0.18 -16.88
N MET A 303 -5.30 -0.63 -17.57
CA MET A 303 -3.94 -0.63 -17.01
C MET A 303 -3.47 0.78 -16.64
N TRP A 304 -3.95 1.81 -17.35
CA TRP A 304 -3.68 3.19 -16.98
C TRP A 304 -4.64 3.65 -15.87
N LYS A 305 -4.10 3.91 -14.69
CA LYS A 305 -4.87 4.25 -13.50
C LYS A 305 -5.91 5.36 -13.72
N PRO A 306 -5.60 6.50 -14.37
CA PRO A 306 -6.61 7.53 -14.64
C PRO A 306 -7.79 7.02 -15.48
N ARG A 307 -7.53 6.11 -16.42
CA ARG A 307 -8.59 5.48 -17.23
C ARG A 307 -9.45 4.54 -16.40
N PHE A 308 -8.84 3.71 -15.56
CA PHE A 308 -9.59 2.83 -14.65
C PHE A 308 -10.46 3.64 -13.68
N LEU A 309 -9.94 4.73 -13.14
CA LEU A 309 -10.71 5.60 -12.24
C LEU A 309 -11.96 6.20 -12.88
N CYS A 310 -12.04 6.29 -14.21
CA CYS A 310 -13.30 6.65 -14.87
C CYS A 310 -14.42 5.64 -14.61
N TYR A 311 -14.11 4.34 -14.46
CA TYR A 311 -15.11 3.33 -14.08
C TYR A 311 -15.52 3.42 -12.61
N ILE A 312 -14.66 3.92 -11.76
CA ILE A 312 -14.94 4.06 -10.32
C ILE A 312 -15.60 5.42 -10.04
N GLN A 313 -14.99 6.51 -10.48
CA GLN A 313 -15.38 7.87 -10.10
C GLN A 313 -16.27 8.57 -11.14
N GLY A 314 -16.37 7.99 -12.34
CA GLY A 314 -17.00 8.62 -13.49
C GLY A 314 -16.03 9.48 -14.28
N GLY A 315 -16.47 9.97 -15.45
CA GLY A 315 -15.69 10.86 -16.32
C GLY A 315 -15.06 10.15 -17.50
N GLN A 316 -14.08 10.82 -18.13
CA GLN A 316 -13.36 10.31 -19.30
C GLN A 316 -11.92 10.83 -19.34
N VAL A 317 -11.04 10.10 -20.04
CA VAL A 317 -9.68 10.55 -20.35
C VAL A 317 -9.56 10.95 -21.83
N ASP A 318 -8.46 11.62 -22.18
CA ASP A 318 -8.18 12.02 -23.56
C ASP A 318 -8.23 10.83 -24.51
N GLY A 319 -8.84 11.02 -25.68
CA GLY A 319 -9.04 10.00 -26.69
C GLY A 319 -10.31 9.15 -26.55
N MET A 320 -10.97 9.17 -25.40
CA MET A 320 -12.28 8.55 -25.23
C MET A 320 -13.39 9.37 -25.88
N LYS A 321 -14.34 8.69 -26.52
CA LYS A 321 -15.53 9.32 -27.13
C LYS A 321 -16.75 9.37 -26.21
N LYS A 322 -16.74 8.55 -25.16
CA LYS A 322 -17.85 8.42 -24.21
C LYS A 322 -17.33 8.39 -22.78
N ALA A 323 -17.93 9.20 -21.92
CA ALA A 323 -17.63 9.18 -20.47
C ALA A 323 -18.20 7.92 -19.82
N CYS A 324 -17.52 7.46 -18.75
CA CYS A 324 -18.04 6.46 -17.84
C CYS A 324 -18.96 7.10 -16.79
N VAL A 325 -19.94 6.33 -16.31
CA VAL A 325 -20.86 6.77 -15.26
C VAL A 325 -20.18 6.77 -13.89
N GLY A 326 -19.27 5.83 -13.69
CA GLY A 326 -18.64 5.52 -12.39
C GLY A 326 -19.43 4.50 -11.60
N SER A 327 -18.79 3.85 -10.67
CA SER A 327 -19.43 2.92 -9.72
C SER A 327 -20.33 3.67 -8.72
N MET A 328 -21.20 2.97 -8.03
CA MET A 328 -21.97 3.55 -6.93
C MET A 328 -21.04 3.88 -5.75
N ASP A 329 -20.17 2.95 -5.37
CA ASP A 329 -19.04 3.24 -4.50
C ASP A 329 -17.91 3.88 -5.32
N LYS A 330 -17.63 5.15 -5.06
CA LYS A 330 -16.61 5.95 -5.76
C LYS A 330 -15.25 5.95 -5.07
N SER A 331 -15.08 5.15 -4.04
CA SER A 331 -13.79 5.02 -3.35
C SER A 331 -12.72 4.47 -4.30
N PRO A 332 -11.49 5.00 -4.25
CA PRO A 332 -10.42 4.52 -5.11
C PRO A 332 -10.05 3.06 -4.78
N PRO A 333 -9.41 2.34 -5.71
CA PRO A 333 -8.88 1.02 -5.44
C PRO A 333 -8.00 0.99 -4.19
N LYS A 334 -8.17 -0.01 -3.36
CA LYS A 334 -7.43 -0.17 -2.10
C LYS A 334 -5.95 -0.43 -2.32
N GLU A 335 -5.62 -1.14 -3.41
CA GLU A 335 -4.26 -1.50 -3.80
C GLU A 335 -4.14 -1.62 -5.30
N ILE A 336 -2.91 -1.48 -5.82
CA ILE A 336 -2.58 -1.66 -7.24
C ILE A 336 -1.31 -2.49 -7.32
N VAL A 337 -1.35 -3.61 -8.05
CA VAL A 337 -0.22 -4.51 -8.26
C VAL A 337 -0.08 -4.84 -9.73
N TRP A 338 1.11 -5.24 -10.15
CA TRP A 338 1.34 -5.72 -11.49
C TRP A 338 1.80 -7.17 -11.46
N GLU A 339 1.14 -7.99 -12.25
CA GLU A 339 1.39 -9.42 -12.36
C GLU A 339 1.47 -9.84 -13.83
N THR A 340 2.13 -10.98 -14.08
CA THR A 340 2.20 -11.58 -15.43
C THR A 340 1.42 -12.89 -15.42
N PHE A 341 0.46 -13.01 -16.35
CA PHE A 341 -0.38 -14.20 -16.45
C PHE A 341 -0.15 -14.96 -17.76
N PRO A 342 -0.27 -16.30 -17.77
CA PRO A 342 -0.06 -17.15 -18.93
C PRO A 342 -1.27 -17.14 -19.87
N HIS A 343 -1.71 -15.96 -20.27
CA HIS A 343 -2.83 -15.75 -21.18
C HIS A 343 -2.37 -14.97 -22.40
N ARG A 344 -2.92 -15.29 -23.56
CA ARG A 344 -2.58 -14.61 -24.80
C ARG A 344 -3.32 -13.28 -24.92
N LEU A 345 -2.61 -12.16 -24.97
CA LEU A 345 -3.15 -10.85 -25.34
C LEU A 345 -3.31 -10.74 -26.86
N PHE A 346 -4.44 -10.24 -27.32
CA PHE A 346 -4.69 -9.95 -28.72
C PHE A 346 -5.66 -8.77 -28.88
N PHE A 347 -5.75 -8.24 -30.10
CA PHE A 347 -6.61 -7.11 -30.42
C PHE A 347 -7.61 -7.51 -31.51
N GLY A 348 -8.88 -7.18 -31.28
CA GLY A 348 -9.95 -7.54 -32.18
C GLY A 348 -11.06 -6.52 -32.24
N GLN A 349 -12.02 -6.72 -33.15
CA GLN A 349 -13.09 -5.83 -33.58
C GLN A 349 -12.60 -4.72 -34.53
N GLU A 350 -13.53 -4.07 -35.23
CA GLU A 350 -13.22 -2.97 -36.16
C GLU A 350 -13.30 -1.60 -35.49
N SER A 351 -14.20 -1.46 -34.52
CA SER A 351 -14.41 -0.20 -33.81
C SER A 351 -15.22 -0.42 -32.52
N THR A 352 -15.10 0.51 -31.58
CA THR A 352 -15.92 0.56 -30.38
C THR A 352 -16.52 1.95 -30.17
N ALA A 353 -17.61 2.01 -29.40
CA ALA A 353 -18.24 3.27 -29.03
C ALA A 353 -17.32 4.20 -28.22
N SER A 354 -16.44 3.62 -27.40
CA SER A 354 -15.54 4.38 -26.51
C SER A 354 -14.29 4.89 -27.21
N TRP A 355 -13.69 4.10 -28.14
CA TRP A 355 -12.38 4.41 -28.74
C TRP A 355 -12.43 4.69 -30.25
N GLY A 356 -13.54 4.36 -30.91
CA GLY A 356 -13.70 4.51 -32.36
C GLY A 356 -13.05 3.39 -33.14
N VAL A 357 -12.44 3.71 -34.30
CA VAL A 357 -11.85 2.73 -35.22
C VAL A 357 -10.55 2.15 -34.65
N GLY A 358 -10.41 0.83 -34.76
CA GLY A 358 -9.28 0.05 -34.30
C GLY A 358 -9.68 -1.05 -33.33
N GLY A 359 -8.84 -2.08 -33.19
CA GLY A 359 -9.05 -3.18 -32.27
C GLY A 359 -8.99 -2.76 -30.81
N VAL A 360 -9.67 -3.50 -29.95
CA VAL A 360 -9.55 -3.41 -28.49
C VAL A 360 -8.96 -4.69 -27.92
N ALA A 361 -8.39 -4.60 -26.73
CA ALA A 361 -7.68 -5.69 -26.08
C ALA A 361 -8.62 -6.79 -25.59
N PHE A 362 -8.24 -8.03 -25.84
CA PHE A 362 -8.80 -9.25 -25.26
C PHE A 362 -7.67 -10.16 -24.80
N THR A 363 -7.93 -11.01 -23.83
CA THR A 363 -7.06 -12.14 -23.51
C THR A 363 -7.79 -13.44 -23.83
N ASN A 364 -7.03 -14.44 -24.32
CA ASN A 364 -7.58 -15.78 -24.44
C ASN A 364 -7.94 -16.30 -23.05
N PRO A 365 -9.20 -16.70 -22.79
CA PRO A 365 -9.60 -17.21 -21.48
C PRO A 365 -8.88 -18.50 -21.06
N LEU A 366 -8.32 -19.23 -22.03
CA LEU A 366 -7.53 -20.44 -21.76
C LEU A 366 -6.06 -20.06 -21.58
N ALA A 367 -5.50 -20.47 -20.43
CA ALA A 367 -4.09 -20.27 -20.12
C ALA A 367 -3.18 -21.10 -21.05
N ASN A 368 -2.04 -20.53 -21.43
CA ASN A 368 -0.99 -21.20 -22.18
C ASN A 368 0.37 -20.71 -21.64
N LEU A 369 1.17 -21.61 -21.12
CA LEU A 369 2.47 -21.30 -20.50
C LEU A 369 3.48 -20.59 -21.41
N ASN A 370 3.28 -20.64 -22.72
CA ASN A 370 4.11 -19.92 -23.70
C ASN A 370 3.68 -18.47 -23.92
N ASP A 371 2.56 -18.06 -23.35
CA ASP A 371 2.04 -16.70 -23.43
C ASP A 371 2.25 -15.98 -22.11
N GLN A 372 2.54 -14.69 -22.19
CA GLN A 372 2.74 -13.83 -21.01
C GLN A 372 2.06 -12.49 -21.26
N THR A 373 1.07 -12.18 -20.45
CA THR A 373 0.36 -10.90 -20.50
C THR A 373 0.57 -10.15 -19.21
N GLN A 374 1.07 -8.91 -19.32
CA GLN A 374 1.17 -7.99 -18.21
C GLN A 374 -0.23 -7.51 -17.82
N MET A 375 -0.58 -7.61 -16.55
CA MET A 375 -1.86 -7.15 -16.03
C MET A 375 -1.66 -6.25 -14.83
N CYS A 376 -2.38 -5.14 -14.81
CA CYS A 376 -2.50 -4.27 -13.64
C CYS A 376 -3.67 -4.78 -12.79
N LEU A 377 -3.42 -5.11 -11.54
CA LEU A 377 -4.41 -5.60 -10.60
C LEU A 377 -4.84 -4.46 -9.68
N TYR A 378 -6.14 -4.18 -9.64
CA TYR A 378 -6.76 -3.24 -8.72
C TYR A 378 -7.52 -4.00 -7.64
N ARG A 379 -7.17 -3.81 -6.37
CA ARG A 379 -7.96 -4.33 -5.25
C ARG A 379 -9.16 -3.43 -5.02
N ILE A 380 -10.33 -3.96 -5.32
CA ILE A 380 -11.62 -3.27 -5.23
C ILE A 380 -12.63 -4.16 -4.50
N THR A 381 -13.77 -3.60 -4.12
CA THR A 381 -14.87 -4.41 -3.59
C THR A 381 -15.54 -5.22 -4.71
N LEU A 382 -16.18 -6.32 -4.34
CA LEU A 382 -16.99 -7.11 -5.28
C LEU A 382 -18.16 -6.28 -5.83
N GLU A 383 -18.68 -5.32 -5.06
CA GLU A 383 -19.65 -4.34 -5.54
C GLU A 383 -19.08 -3.49 -6.69
N GLN A 384 -17.89 -2.91 -6.50
CA GLN A 384 -17.22 -2.13 -7.54
C GLN A 384 -16.88 -3.00 -8.77
N PHE A 385 -16.44 -4.24 -8.56
CA PHE A 385 -16.21 -5.18 -9.66
C PHE A 385 -17.48 -5.43 -10.47
N ASN A 386 -18.63 -5.65 -9.80
CA ASN A 386 -19.92 -5.79 -10.47
C ASN A 386 -20.27 -4.55 -11.28
N ASP A 387 -20.07 -3.34 -10.74
CA ASP A 387 -20.33 -2.10 -11.44
C ASP A 387 -19.40 -1.88 -12.65
N VAL A 388 -18.12 -2.27 -12.56
CA VAL A 388 -17.18 -2.25 -13.69
C VAL A 388 -17.63 -3.23 -14.76
N LEU A 389 -18.02 -4.45 -14.37
CA LEU A 389 -18.54 -5.47 -15.29
C LEU A 389 -19.77 -4.96 -16.05
N CYS A 390 -20.71 -4.32 -15.36
CA CYS A 390 -21.89 -3.73 -15.96
C CYS A 390 -21.53 -2.62 -16.96
N GLN A 391 -20.64 -1.69 -16.57
CA GLN A 391 -20.22 -0.58 -17.43
C GLN A 391 -19.46 -1.05 -18.69
N GLU A 392 -18.56 -2.05 -18.55
CA GLU A 392 -17.84 -2.65 -19.70
C GLU A 392 -18.79 -3.30 -20.71
N ASN A 393 -19.92 -3.77 -20.23
CA ASN A 393 -20.92 -4.45 -21.05
C ASN A 393 -22.17 -3.60 -21.36
N GLY A 394 -22.16 -2.31 -21.00
CA GLY A 394 -23.22 -1.34 -21.33
C GLY A 394 -24.52 -1.53 -20.59
N LEU A 395 -24.50 -2.18 -19.44
CA LEU A 395 -25.66 -2.34 -18.56
C LEU A 395 -25.85 -1.16 -17.62
N ASN A 396 -27.07 -0.98 -17.15
CA ASN A 396 -27.40 0.01 -16.12
C ASN A 396 -26.95 -0.49 -14.74
N LEU A 397 -26.51 0.43 -13.87
CA LEU A 397 -26.10 0.13 -12.50
C LEU A 397 -27.28 0.09 -11.51
N ASP A 398 -28.43 0.64 -11.86
CA ASP A 398 -29.64 0.70 -11.03
C ASP A 398 -30.46 -0.61 -11.14
N SER A 399 -29.81 -1.75 -10.87
CA SER A 399 -30.46 -3.06 -10.89
C SER A 399 -30.83 -3.52 -9.47
N ASP A 400 -31.95 -4.18 -9.33
CA ASP A 400 -32.43 -4.76 -8.06
C ASP A 400 -31.56 -5.94 -7.58
N SER A 401 -30.70 -6.47 -8.45
CA SER A 401 -29.79 -7.58 -8.16
C SER A 401 -28.44 -7.40 -8.83
N ALA A 402 -27.40 -8.00 -8.24
CA ALA A 402 -26.06 -8.02 -8.81
C ALA A 402 -26.00 -8.89 -10.07
N SER A 403 -25.27 -8.43 -11.10
CA SER A 403 -24.93 -9.25 -12.27
C SER A 403 -23.85 -10.30 -11.95
N PHE A 404 -23.04 -10.04 -10.93
CA PHE A 404 -21.99 -10.94 -10.41
C PHE A 404 -21.98 -10.85 -8.88
N ASP A 405 -22.54 -11.86 -8.23
CA ASP A 405 -22.73 -11.96 -6.77
C ASP A 405 -21.74 -12.93 -6.10
N LEU A 406 -21.93 -13.21 -4.82
CA LEU A 406 -21.11 -14.17 -4.06
C LEU A 406 -21.21 -15.60 -4.60
N ALA A 407 -22.38 -16.00 -5.12
CA ALA A 407 -22.56 -17.33 -5.71
C ALA A 407 -21.82 -17.44 -7.04
N ALA A 408 -21.81 -16.36 -7.84
CA ALA A 408 -21.04 -16.24 -9.06
C ALA A 408 -19.52 -16.27 -8.75
N LEU A 409 -19.07 -15.59 -7.69
CA LEU A 409 -17.67 -15.61 -7.24
C LEU A 409 -17.24 -17.04 -6.86
N GLN A 410 -18.03 -17.76 -6.09
CA GLN A 410 -17.76 -19.16 -5.75
C GLN A 410 -17.80 -20.07 -6.99
N SER A 411 -18.71 -19.81 -7.91
CA SER A 411 -18.82 -20.57 -9.17
C SER A 411 -17.60 -20.40 -10.06
N VAL A 412 -17.07 -19.17 -10.21
CA VAL A 412 -15.88 -18.92 -11.03
C VAL A 412 -14.62 -19.53 -10.42
N GLU A 413 -14.48 -19.51 -9.10
CA GLU A 413 -13.39 -20.19 -8.40
C GLU A 413 -13.37 -21.71 -8.70
N ASN A 414 -14.54 -22.33 -8.69
CA ASN A 414 -14.66 -23.78 -8.93
C ASN A 414 -14.52 -24.19 -10.40
N LYS A 415 -14.93 -23.35 -11.34
CA LYS A 415 -15.03 -23.67 -12.78
C LYS A 415 -13.89 -23.05 -13.63
N GLY A 416 -13.09 -22.13 -13.06
CA GLY A 416 -12.09 -21.37 -13.78
C GLY A 416 -12.63 -20.20 -14.60
N SER A 417 -13.86 -20.28 -15.11
CA SER A 417 -14.55 -19.16 -15.76
C SER A 417 -16.06 -19.33 -15.74
N ILE A 418 -16.80 -18.22 -15.79
CA ILE A 418 -18.26 -18.19 -15.90
C ILE A 418 -18.72 -17.06 -16.83
N LEU A 419 -19.93 -17.25 -17.36
CA LEU A 419 -20.67 -16.25 -18.13
C LEU A 419 -21.89 -15.82 -17.31
N PRO A 420 -21.84 -14.70 -16.57
CA PRO A 420 -23.01 -14.20 -15.86
C PRO A 420 -24.15 -13.93 -16.85
N GLU A 421 -25.36 -14.35 -16.50
CA GLU A 421 -26.52 -14.33 -17.40
C GLU A 421 -26.80 -12.91 -17.94
N ALA A 422 -26.74 -11.90 -17.06
CA ALA A 422 -27.01 -10.51 -17.39
C ALA A 422 -26.12 -9.94 -18.48
N VAL A 423 -24.87 -10.41 -18.60
CA VAL A 423 -23.88 -9.95 -19.60
C VAL A 423 -23.58 -10.98 -20.68
N SER A 424 -24.25 -12.12 -20.69
CA SER A 424 -23.90 -13.30 -21.50
C SER A 424 -23.77 -13.04 -23.03
N ASN A 425 -24.39 -12.01 -23.56
CA ASN A 425 -24.33 -11.64 -24.98
C ASN A 425 -23.28 -10.56 -25.30
N SER A 426 -22.56 -10.07 -24.33
CA SER A 426 -21.60 -8.97 -24.49
C SER A 426 -20.17 -9.48 -24.73
N TRP A 427 -19.27 -8.57 -25.12
CA TRP A 427 -17.89 -8.92 -25.47
C TRP A 427 -17.00 -9.24 -24.26
N TYR A 428 -17.18 -8.51 -23.14
CA TYR A 428 -16.42 -8.74 -21.90
C TYR A 428 -17.25 -9.52 -20.86
N ALA A 429 -18.06 -10.46 -21.36
CA ALA A 429 -19.00 -11.24 -20.54
C ALA A 429 -18.35 -12.36 -19.73
N ASN A 430 -17.20 -12.85 -20.17
CA ASN A 430 -16.56 -14.01 -19.55
C ASN A 430 -15.67 -13.57 -18.39
N VAL A 431 -16.10 -13.85 -17.16
CA VAL A 431 -15.29 -13.64 -15.97
C VAL A 431 -14.40 -14.87 -15.76
N VAL A 432 -13.09 -14.66 -15.70
CA VAL A 432 -12.06 -15.69 -15.59
C VAL A 432 -11.36 -15.59 -14.25
N TRP A 433 -11.18 -16.72 -13.60
CA TRP A 433 -10.41 -16.90 -12.41
C TRP A 433 -8.92 -17.03 -12.73
N LEU A 434 -8.08 -16.18 -12.15
CA LEU A 434 -6.64 -16.17 -12.36
C LEU A 434 -5.84 -16.66 -11.14
N GLY A 435 -6.52 -17.02 -10.04
CA GLY A 435 -5.88 -17.44 -8.80
C GLY A 435 -6.26 -16.57 -7.60
N LYS A 436 -5.37 -16.52 -6.63
CA LYS A 436 -5.50 -15.66 -5.43
C LYS A 436 -4.18 -14.95 -5.16
N GLU A 437 -4.27 -13.71 -4.74
CA GLU A 437 -3.15 -12.94 -4.19
C GLU A 437 -3.51 -12.51 -2.77
N GLY A 438 -2.68 -12.92 -1.79
CA GLY A 438 -2.97 -12.68 -0.37
C GLY A 438 -4.30 -13.29 0.12
N GLY A 439 -4.74 -14.42 -0.47
CA GLY A 439 -6.02 -15.05 -0.16
C GLY A 439 -7.24 -14.39 -0.84
N ILE A 440 -7.05 -13.26 -1.52
CA ILE A 440 -8.11 -12.51 -2.23
C ILE A 440 -8.19 -13.00 -3.68
N PRO A 441 -9.39 -13.28 -4.19
CA PRO A 441 -9.62 -13.74 -5.57
C PRO A 441 -9.08 -12.76 -6.61
N ILE A 442 -8.41 -13.27 -7.65
CA ILE A 442 -7.99 -12.51 -8.83
C ILE A 442 -8.93 -12.85 -9.98
N LEU A 443 -9.63 -11.86 -10.49
CA LEU A 443 -10.60 -11.96 -11.55
C LEU A 443 -10.24 -11.05 -12.73
N THR A 444 -10.46 -11.54 -13.93
CA THR A 444 -10.46 -10.69 -15.12
C THR A 444 -11.73 -10.89 -15.92
N MET A 445 -12.02 -9.99 -16.85
CA MET A 445 -13.13 -10.12 -17.78
C MET A 445 -12.63 -10.02 -19.20
N THR A 446 -13.04 -10.97 -20.05
CA THR A 446 -12.62 -11.08 -21.44
C THR A 446 -13.72 -11.70 -22.31
N CYS A 447 -13.40 -11.97 -23.56
CA CYS A 447 -14.34 -12.62 -24.47
C CYS A 447 -14.56 -14.11 -24.14
N ARG A 448 -15.66 -14.67 -24.63
CA ARG A 448 -15.99 -16.09 -24.50
C ARG A 448 -15.02 -16.96 -25.30
N PRO A 449 -14.78 -18.23 -24.92
CA PRO A 449 -14.00 -19.17 -25.72
C PRO A 449 -14.52 -19.30 -27.17
N SER A 450 -15.83 -19.30 -27.39
CA SER A 450 -16.44 -19.34 -28.72
C SER A 450 -16.16 -18.09 -29.57
N ALA A 451 -15.94 -16.92 -28.93
CA ALA A 451 -15.54 -15.72 -29.67
C ALA A 451 -14.07 -15.78 -30.09
N VAL A 452 -13.19 -16.45 -29.35
CA VAL A 452 -11.81 -16.70 -29.75
C VAL A 452 -11.76 -17.48 -31.07
N GLU A 453 -12.63 -18.49 -31.24
CA GLU A 453 -12.72 -19.26 -32.47
C GLU A 453 -13.22 -18.40 -33.67
N LYS A 454 -14.11 -17.43 -33.42
CA LYS A 454 -14.54 -16.47 -34.45
C LYS A 454 -13.40 -15.51 -34.86
N PHE A 455 -12.53 -15.13 -33.98
CA PHE A 455 -11.33 -14.37 -34.33
C PHE A 455 -10.34 -15.23 -35.13
N LYS A 456 -10.13 -16.49 -34.74
CA LYS A 456 -9.25 -17.43 -35.46
C LYS A 456 -9.75 -17.74 -36.87
N SER A 457 -11.06 -17.90 -37.06
CA SER A 457 -11.68 -18.17 -38.34
C SER A 457 -11.77 -16.94 -39.25
N GLY A 458 -11.53 -15.73 -38.73
CA GLY A 458 -11.70 -14.48 -39.46
C GLY A 458 -13.16 -14.01 -39.57
N GLU A 459 -14.12 -14.67 -38.92
CA GLU A 459 -15.52 -14.21 -38.83
C GLU A 459 -15.59 -12.84 -38.10
N VAL A 460 -14.74 -12.64 -37.09
CA VAL A 460 -14.50 -11.35 -36.46
C VAL A 460 -13.06 -10.92 -36.73
N PRO A 461 -12.81 -9.71 -37.22
CA PRO A 461 -11.46 -9.32 -37.64
C PRO A 461 -10.55 -9.10 -36.44
N LEU A 462 -9.31 -9.58 -36.53
CA LEU A 462 -8.19 -9.10 -35.72
C LEU A 462 -7.73 -7.77 -36.31
N ARG A 463 -7.58 -6.76 -35.48
CA ARG A 463 -7.16 -5.42 -35.89
C ARG A 463 -6.21 -4.83 -34.87
N PRO A 464 -5.15 -4.15 -35.26
CA PRO A 464 -4.29 -3.42 -34.31
C PRO A 464 -5.10 -2.32 -33.58
N PRO A 465 -4.68 -1.92 -32.40
CA PRO A 465 -5.34 -0.87 -31.63
C PRO A 465 -5.26 0.47 -32.37
N GLY A 466 -6.35 1.25 -32.32
CA GLY A 466 -6.34 2.63 -32.80
C GLY A 466 -5.38 3.49 -31.99
N LYS A 467 -4.80 4.55 -32.61
CA LYS A 467 -3.75 5.38 -31.99
C LYS A 467 -4.06 5.87 -30.58
N ALA A 468 -5.27 6.38 -30.34
CA ALA A 468 -5.68 6.89 -29.01
C ALA A 468 -5.72 5.76 -27.97
N TYR A 469 -6.21 4.58 -28.36
CA TYR A 469 -6.26 3.42 -27.48
C TYR A 469 -4.86 2.86 -27.22
N ALA A 470 -4.00 2.74 -28.25
CA ALA A 470 -2.61 2.33 -28.11
C ALA A 470 -1.83 3.24 -27.16
N ASN A 471 -1.96 4.56 -27.32
CA ASN A 471 -1.33 5.52 -26.41
C ASN A 471 -1.76 5.33 -24.92
N THR A 472 -3.04 4.97 -24.69
CA THR A 472 -3.53 4.69 -23.33
C THR A 472 -2.91 3.42 -22.75
N LEU A 473 -2.72 2.39 -23.58
CA LEU A 473 -2.04 1.16 -23.17
C LEU A 473 -0.57 1.42 -22.82
N ILE A 474 0.14 2.15 -23.70
CA ILE A 474 1.55 2.54 -23.50
C ILE A 474 1.70 3.31 -22.20
N ARG A 475 0.86 4.34 -21.98
CA ARG A 475 0.88 5.08 -20.71
C ARG A 475 0.70 4.18 -19.49
N GLY A 476 -0.24 3.22 -19.54
CA GLY A 476 -0.45 2.27 -18.46
C GLY A 476 0.79 1.44 -18.14
N LEU A 477 1.47 0.93 -19.17
CA LEU A 477 2.67 0.12 -19.02
C LEU A 477 3.88 0.92 -18.54
N VAL A 478 4.07 2.14 -19.05
CA VAL A 478 5.19 3.03 -18.69
C VAL A 478 5.00 3.61 -17.28
N GLU A 479 3.85 4.22 -17.01
CA GLU A 479 3.55 4.79 -15.68
C GLU A 479 3.43 3.70 -14.60
N GLY A 480 3.11 2.47 -14.99
CA GLY A 480 3.14 1.29 -14.11
C GLY A 480 4.54 0.74 -13.85
N GLY A 481 5.59 1.36 -14.42
CA GLY A 481 6.99 0.94 -14.23
C GLY A 481 7.33 -0.45 -14.79
N ARG A 482 6.54 -0.92 -15.79
CA ARG A 482 6.75 -2.25 -16.39
C ARG A 482 7.69 -2.22 -17.58
N PHE A 483 7.62 -1.17 -18.39
CA PHE A 483 8.37 -1.01 -19.63
C PHE A 483 8.78 0.44 -19.84
N SER A 484 9.87 0.66 -20.57
CA SER A 484 10.12 1.92 -21.26
C SER A 484 9.07 2.14 -22.37
N GLU A 485 8.99 3.33 -22.92
CA GLU A 485 8.03 3.64 -23.99
C GLU A 485 8.26 2.74 -25.23
N GLU A 486 9.53 2.55 -25.65
CA GLU A 486 9.91 1.68 -26.76
C GLU A 486 9.53 0.20 -26.51
N GLU A 487 9.75 -0.29 -25.30
CA GLU A 487 9.37 -1.66 -24.90
C GLU A 487 7.85 -1.84 -24.85
N ALA A 488 7.11 -0.83 -24.39
CA ALA A 488 5.65 -0.85 -24.36
C ALA A 488 5.06 -0.86 -25.79
N GLU A 489 5.60 -0.05 -26.70
CA GLU A 489 5.22 -0.08 -28.12
C GLU A 489 5.49 -1.47 -28.72
N ALA A 490 6.70 -2.00 -28.54
CA ALA A 490 7.07 -3.32 -29.05
C ALA A 490 6.19 -4.45 -28.47
N TYR A 491 5.81 -4.35 -27.18
CA TYR A 491 4.91 -5.30 -26.53
C TYR A 491 3.52 -5.30 -27.19
N ILE A 492 2.96 -4.12 -27.45
CA ILE A 492 1.65 -3.96 -28.07
C ILE A 492 1.67 -4.43 -29.54
N ASP A 493 2.70 -4.06 -30.31
CA ASP A 493 2.87 -4.45 -31.70
C ASP A 493 3.03 -5.98 -31.84
N ASN A 494 3.80 -6.60 -30.95
CA ASN A 494 3.92 -8.06 -30.89
C ASN A 494 2.56 -8.72 -30.60
N ALA A 495 1.79 -8.18 -29.64
CA ALA A 495 0.47 -8.71 -29.32
C ALA A 495 -0.53 -8.54 -30.51
N ALA A 496 -0.39 -7.47 -31.29
CA ALA A 496 -1.25 -7.19 -32.46
C ALA A 496 -0.89 -7.99 -33.69
N SER A 497 0.38 -8.37 -33.87
CA SER A 497 0.89 -9.03 -35.07
C SER A 497 0.93 -10.55 -35.00
N LYS A 498 1.04 -11.12 -33.82
CA LYS A 498 1.18 -12.57 -33.61
C LYS A 498 -0.17 -13.28 -33.80
N PRO A 499 -0.26 -14.38 -34.59
CA PRO A 499 -1.49 -15.16 -34.77
C PRO A 499 -2.10 -15.63 -33.45
N LEU A 500 -3.42 -15.77 -33.40
CA LEU A 500 -4.18 -16.19 -32.23
C LEU A 500 -4.12 -17.71 -32.02
#